data_2fdc29d73f9c10fc5ab8c2ea5286b26d
#
_entry.id   2fdc29d73f9c10fc5ab8c2ea5286b26d
#
_cell.length_a   1.000
_cell.length_b   1.000
_cell.length_c   1.000
_cell.angle_alpha   90.00
_cell.angle_beta   90.00
_cell.angle_gamma   90.00
#
_symmetry.space_group_name_H-M   'P 1'
#
loop_
_entity.id
_entity.type
_entity.pdbx_description
1 polymer ?
#
loop_
_entity_poly.entity_id
_entity_poly.type
_entity_poly.pdbx_seq_one_letter_code
_entity_poly.pdbx_strand_id
1 'polypeptide(L)'
;MEYHTIQSDMINEKRNNMKWLLIGILLLSGCTKDGFLQPKRDIEMSIDSKLPKDQNGYSVFNLYSTETQNIHTITGSIRVNGKIPNEPREKIEWESSHYWTLKYGETIGTIYRRQWRGLGWQIVDSIKVVNLKTSQVPTINSACYNSADGSINTVIAPMWNMKGDTMTIVARCGGVVKVEKIILK
;
A
#
# COMPACT_ATOMS: atom_id res chain seq x y z
N MET A 1 51.43 57.34 -5.16
CA MET A 1 50.30 57.41 -6.11
C MET A 1 49.72 56.03 -6.50
N GLU A 2 49.90 55.00 -5.66
CA GLU A 2 49.55 53.62 -5.98
C GLU A 2 48.36 53.07 -5.14
N TYR A 3 47.95 53.76 -4.09
CA TYR A 3 46.87 53.24 -3.21
C TYR A 3 45.43 53.43 -3.72
N HIS A 4 45.23 54.29 -4.71
CA HIS A 4 43.86 54.53 -5.24
C HIS A 4 43.41 53.52 -6.31
N THR A 5 44.33 52.86 -7.02
CA THR A 5 44.01 51.93 -8.08
C THR A 5 43.58 50.57 -7.54
N ILE A 6 44.17 50.09 -6.44
CA ILE A 6 43.88 48.76 -5.83
C ILE A 6 42.45 48.74 -5.24
N GLN A 7 41.99 49.87 -4.69
CA GLN A 7 40.67 49.94 -4.08
C GLN A 7 39.53 49.95 -5.09
N SER A 8 39.74 50.48 -6.29
CA SER A 8 38.73 50.48 -7.40
C SER A 8 38.56 49.08 -7.99
N ASP A 9 39.62 48.32 -8.12
CA ASP A 9 39.57 46.96 -8.69
C ASP A 9 38.87 45.97 -7.77
N MET A 10 39.10 46.02 -6.44
CA MET A 10 38.43 45.22 -5.45
C MET A 10 36.92 45.50 -5.37
N ILE A 11 36.50 46.75 -5.58
CA ILE A 11 35.06 47.11 -5.57
C ILE A 11 34.37 46.62 -6.85
N ASN A 12 35.06 46.65 -7.98
CA ASN A 12 34.51 46.14 -9.24
C ASN A 12 34.40 44.62 -9.25
N GLU A 13 35.38 43.91 -8.70
CA GLU A 13 35.36 42.46 -8.59
C GLU A 13 34.25 41.99 -7.68
N LYS A 14 34.06 42.61 -6.51
CA LYS A 14 32.92 42.32 -5.61
C LYS A 14 31.57 42.59 -6.28
N ARG A 15 31.44 43.65 -7.08
CA ARG A 15 30.19 44.00 -7.79
C ARG A 15 29.87 43.05 -8.90
N ASN A 16 30.87 42.51 -9.61
CA ASN A 16 30.68 41.50 -10.64
C ASN A 16 30.28 40.11 -10.02
N ASN A 17 30.94 39.71 -8.97
CA ASN A 17 30.62 38.47 -8.25
C ASN A 17 29.21 38.50 -7.64
N MET A 18 28.77 39.66 -7.15
CA MET A 18 27.39 39.82 -6.64
C MET A 18 26.34 39.77 -7.76
N LYS A 19 26.65 40.24 -8.99
CA LYS A 19 25.75 40.10 -10.15
C LYS A 19 25.59 38.65 -10.58
N TRP A 20 26.65 37.84 -10.59
CA TRP A 20 26.61 36.43 -10.90
C TRP A 20 25.89 35.63 -9.83
N LEU A 21 26.01 36.00 -8.54
CA LEU A 21 25.31 35.39 -7.44
C LEU A 21 23.81 35.66 -7.51
N LEU A 22 23.38 36.89 -7.89
CA LEU A 22 21.99 37.23 -8.10
C LEU A 22 21.37 36.51 -9.31
N ILE A 23 22.14 36.33 -10.39
CA ILE A 23 21.70 35.53 -11.57
C ILE A 23 21.55 34.06 -11.18
N GLY A 24 22.49 33.50 -10.39
CA GLY A 24 22.41 32.15 -9.87
C GLY A 24 21.17 31.91 -8.98
N ILE A 25 20.83 32.87 -8.12
CA ILE A 25 19.63 32.82 -7.27
C ILE A 25 18.35 32.93 -8.10
N LEU A 26 18.34 33.77 -9.15
CA LEU A 26 17.19 33.88 -10.07
C LEU A 26 16.97 32.60 -10.87
N LEU A 27 18.03 31.90 -11.27
CA LEU A 27 17.93 30.61 -11.94
C LEU A 27 17.47 29.49 -11.02
N LEU A 28 17.77 29.55 -9.72
CA LEU A 28 17.31 28.60 -8.71
C LEU A 28 15.88 28.89 -8.23
N SER A 29 15.45 30.16 -8.25
CA SER A 29 14.06 30.53 -7.91
C SER A 29 13.08 30.30 -9.07
N GLY A 30 13.59 30.08 -10.28
CA GLY A 30 12.80 29.68 -11.46
C GLY A 30 12.37 28.21 -11.46
N CYS A 31 12.78 27.41 -10.48
CA CYS A 31 12.06 26.20 -10.10
C CYS A 31 10.73 26.60 -9.41
N THR A 32 9.87 27.25 -10.17
CA THR A 32 8.45 27.32 -9.82
C THR A 32 7.98 25.91 -9.55
N LYS A 33 7.14 25.77 -8.54
CA LYS A 33 6.30 24.61 -8.21
C LYS A 33 5.28 24.29 -9.32
N ASP A 34 5.62 24.54 -10.56
CA ASP A 34 5.06 23.83 -11.69
C ASP A 34 5.65 22.42 -11.57
N GLY A 35 5.16 21.73 -10.53
CA GLY A 35 5.36 20.31 -10.44
C GLY A 35 5.09 19.82 -11.84
N PHE A 36 6.08 19.21 -12.47
CA PHE A 36 5.94 18.48 -13.71
C PHE A 36 4.52 17.94 -13.69
N LEU A 37 3.65 18.50 -14.53
CA LEU A 37 2.31 18.00 -14.71
C LEU A 37 2.52 16.58 -15.18
N GLN A 38 2.59 15.66 -14.21
CA GLN A 38 2.65 14.24 -14.55
C GLN A 38 1.42 14.04 -15.43
N PRO A 39 1.58 13.54 -16.63
CA PRO A 39 0.46 13.37 -17.54
C PRO A 39 -0.62 12.65 -16.74
N LYS A 40 -1.84 13.22 -16.74
CA LYS A 40 -2.97 12.67 -15.99
C LYS A 40 -3.09 11.20 -16.38
N ARG A 41 -2.81 10.33 -15.42
CA ARG A 41 -2.88 8.89 -15.64
C ARG A 41 -4.35 8.50 -15.57
N ASP A 42 -4.84 7.95 -16.64
CA ASP A 42 -6.19 7.36 -16.66
C ASP A 42 -6.11 5.94 -16.14
N ILE A 43 -6.68 5.72 -14.95
CA ILE A 43 -6.65 4.42 -14.26
C ILE A 43 -8.06 3.85 -14.25
N GLU A 44 -8.22 2.70 -14.88
CA GLU A 44 -9.41 1.87 -14.82
C GLU A 44 -9.16 0.72 -13.87
N MET A 45 -9.99 0.56 -12.84
CA MET A 45 -9.88 -0.52 -11.87
C MET A 45 -11.24 -1.15 -11.64
N SER A 46 -11.30 -2.48 -11.61
CA SER A 46 -12.46 -3.26 -11.20
C SER A 46 -12.10 -4.17 -10.04
N ILE A 47 -13.07 -4.46 -9.18
CA ILE A 47 -12.98 -5.48 -8.12
C ILE A 47 -14.22 -6.37 -8.19
N ASP A 48 -14.04 -7.65 -7.86
CA ASP A 48 -15.10 -8.65 -7.86
C ASP A 48 -14.80 -9.73 -6.83
N SER A 49 -15.70 -9.89 -5.88
CA SER A 49 -15.58 -10.93 -4.86
C SER A 49 -15.89 -12.34 -5.36
N LYS A 50 -16.52 -12.47 -6.53
CA LYS A 50 -17.06 -13.75 -7.02
C LYS A 50 -18.09 -14.40 -6.08
N LEU A 51 -18.60 -13.67 -5.11
CA LEU A 51 -19.62 -14.12 -4.18
C LEU A 51 -21.03 -13.94 -4.77
N PRO A 52 -22.00 -14.76 -4.36
CA PRO A 52 -23.40 -14.53 -4.71
C PRO A 52 -23.84 -13.14 -4.26
N LYS A 53 -24.72 -12.52 -5.03
CA LYS A 53 -25.30 -11.21 -4.70
C LYS A 53 -26.67 -11.39 -4.07
N ASP A 54 -27.00 -10.55 -3.08
CA ASP A 54 -28.35 -10.43 -2.55
C ASP A 54 -29.23 -9.54 -3.45
N GLN A 55 -30.48 -9.34 -3.04
CA GLN A 55 -31.45 -8.51 -3.76
C GLN A 55 -31.04 -7.04 -3.89
N ASN A 56 -30.16 -6.56 -3.00
CA ASN A 56 -29.64 -5.20 -3.00
C ASN A 56 -28.30 -5.08 -3.75
N GLY A 57 -27.82 -6.17 -4.36
CA GLY A 57 -26.56 -6.22 -5.08
C GLY A 57 -25.33 -6.37 -4.18
N TYR A 58 -25.49 -6.60 -2.88
CA TYR A 58 -24.37 -6.85 -1.96
C TYR A 58 -23.89 -8.30 -2.09
N SER A 59 -22.57 -8.47 -2.03
CA SER A 59 -21.97 -9.81 -1.98
C SER A 59 -22.32 -10.51 -0.66
N VAL A 60 -22.57 -11.81 -0.70
CA VAL A 60 -22.90 -12.61 0.50
C VAL A 60 -21.81 -13.63 0.74
N PHE A 61 -21.17 -13.57 1.89
CA PHE A 61 -20.16 -14.52 2.32
C PHE A 61 -20.64 -15.33 3.51
N ASN A 62 -20.81 -16.64 3.31
CA ASN A 62 -21.22 -17.56 4.36
C ASN A 62 -20.01 -17.92 5.22
N LEU A 63 -20.09 -17.62 6.51
CA LEU A 63 -19.05 -17.96 7.49
C LEU A 63 -19.31 -19.36 8.08
N TYR A 64 -18.24 -20.04 8.43
CA TYR A 64 -18.27 -21.35 9.08
C TYR A 64 -17.75 -21.22 10.51
N SER A 65 -18.53 -21.68 11.49
CA SER A 65 -18.19 -21.62 12.91
C SER A 65 -17.01 -22.52 13.31
N THR A 66 -16.71 -23.51 12.48
CA THR A 66 -15.58 -24.43 12.67
C THR A 66 -14.24 -23.83 12.27
N GLU A 67 -14.28 -22.69 11.58
CA GLU A 67 -13.12 -22.00 11.05
C GLU A 67 -12.75 -20.81 11.94
N THR A 68 -11.51 -20.73 12.39
CA THR A 68 -11.02 -19.55 13.12
C THR A 68 -11.06 -18.31 12.23
N GLN A 69 -10.73 -18.47 10.96
CA GLN A 69 -10.75 -17.45 9.93
C GLN A 69 -11.40 -18.01 8.68
N ASN A 70 -12.39 -17.33 8.17
CA ASN A 70 -13.07 -17.69 6.92
C ASN A 70 -12.38 -16.96 5.76
N ILE A 71 -11.57 -17.68 4.99
CA ILE A 71 -10.71 -17.10 3.95
C ILE A 71 -11.45 -17.03 2.61
N HIS A 72 -11.41 -15.87 1.95
CA HIS A 72 -11.92 -15.68 0.61
C HIS A 72 -11.04 -14.72 -0.20
N THR A 73 -10.90 -14.99 -1.50
CA THR A 73 -10.09 -14.16 -2.40
C THR A 73 -10.98 -13.18 -3.17
N ILE A 74 -10.67 -11.90 -3.07
CA ILE A 74 -11.22 -10.85 -3.91
C ILE A 74 -10.30 -10.68 -5.12
N THR A 75 -10.88 -10.67 -6.30
CA THR A 75 -10.15 -10.49 -7.56
C THR A 75 -10.51 -9.16 -8.21
N GLY A 76 -9.77 -8.79 -9.22
CA GLY A 76 -10.07 -7.60 -10.01
C GLY A 76 -9.09 -7.42 -11.15
N SER A 77 -9.17 -6.29 -11.81
CA SER A 77 -8.24 -5.93 -12.88
C SER A 77 -7.90 -4.45 -12.85
N ILE A 78 -6.76 -4.09 -13.41
CA ILE A 78 -6.32 -2.70 -13.56
C ILE A 78 -5.78 -2.46 -14.97
N ARG A 79 -6.08 -1.28 -15.50
CA ARG A 79 -5.50 -0.72 -16.72
C ARG A 79 -5.06 0.72 -16.46
N VAL A 80 -3.98 1.12 -17.06
CA VAL A 80 -3.46 2.49 -17.01
C VAL A 80 -3.33 3.01 -18.44
N ASN A 81 -4.04 4.09 -18.75
CA ASN A 81 -4.13 4.64 -20.12
C ASN A 81 -4.57 3.55 -21.13
N GLY A 82 -5.56 2.72 -20.76
CA GLY A 82 -6.10 1.64 -21.56
C GLY A 82 -5.20 0.40 -21.72
N LYS A 83 -3.98 0.40 -21.13
CA LYS A 83 -3.01 -0.69 -21.23
C LYS A 83 -2.84 -1.42 -19.89
N ILE A 84 -2.43 -2.68 -19.96
CA ILE A 84 -2.02 -3.43 -18.77
C ILE A 84 -0.68 -2.87 -18.27
N PRO A 85 -0.59 -2.41 -16.99
CA PRO A 85 0.66 -1.92 -16.43
C PRO A 85 1.61 -3.10 -16.18
N ASN A 86 2.73 -3.11 -16.87
CA ASN A 86 3.70 -4.20 -16.76
C ASN A 86 4.91 -3.80 -15.89
N GLU A 87 5.53 -2.64 -16.18
CA GLU A 87 6.65 -2.11 -15.42
C GLU A 87 6.59 -0.57 -15.40
N PRO A 88 6.59 0.08 -14.22
CA PRO A 88 6.47 -0.53 -12.89
C PRO A 88 5.06 -1.06 -12.62
N ARG A 89 4.94 -2.08 -11.80
CA ARG A 89 3.64 -2.60 -11.35
C ARG A 89 2.92 -1.59 -10.48
N GLU A 90 1.61 -1.52 -10.63
CA GLU A 90 0.79 -0.64 -9.78
C GLU A 90 0.56 -1.27 -8.41
N LYS A 91 0.73 -0.46 -7.37
CA LYS A 91 0.36 -0.81 -6.01
C LYS A 91 -1.11 -0.51 -5.78
N ILE A 92 -1.86 -1.49 -5.35
CA ILE A 92 -3.24 -1.36 -4.93
C ILE A 92 -3.28 -1.44 -3.40
N GLU A 93 -3.84 -0.44 -2.76
CA GLU A 93 -4.05 -0.39 -1.33
C GLU A 93 -5.47 -0.83 -1.00
N TRP A 94 -5.59 -1.69 0.03
CA TRP A 94 -6.84 -2.27 0.46
C TRP A 94 -7.15 -1.93 1.90
N GLU A 95 -8.40 -1.62 2.17
CA GLU A 95 -8.93 -1.34 3.49
C GLU A 95 -10.16 -2.19 3.74
N SER A 96 -10.39 -2.56 4.99
CA SER A 96 -11.61 -3.21 5.47
C SER A 96 -12.20 -2.44 6.64
N SER A 97 -13.53 -2.40 6.75
CA SER A 97 -14.21 -1.88 7.94
C SER A 97 -14.10 -2.79 9.16
N HIS A 98 -13.59 -4.01 8.99
CA HIS A 98 -13.50 -5.02 10.05
C HIS A 98 -12.05 -5.35 10.40
N TYR A 99 -11.81 -5.60 11.69
CA TYR A 99 -10.48 -5.84 12.24
C TYR A 99 -10.50 -7.01 13.21
N TRP A 100 -9.41 -7.77 13.25
CA TRP A 100 -9.13 -8.67 14.34
C TRP A 100 -8.54 -7.91 15.51
N THR A 101 -8.99 -8.23 16.72
CA THR A 101 -8.35 -7.73 17.92
C THR A 101 -7.40 -8.79 18.46
N LEU A 102 -6.11 -8.53 18.33
CA LEU A 102 -5.06 -9.33 18.95
C LEU A 102 -4.86 -8.85 20.39
N LYS A 103 -5.09 -9.72 21.37
CA LYS A 103 -4.94 -9.38 22.79
C LYS A 103 -3.48 -9.54 23.23
N TYR A 104 -3.08 -8.77 24.25
CA TYR A 104 -1.79 -8.97 24.91
C TYR A 104 -1.66 -10.42 25.41
N GLY A 105 -0.51 -11.04 25.18
CA GLY A 105 -0.23 -12.43 25.58
C GLY A 105 -0.85 -13.50 24.68
N GLU A 106 -1.65 -13.13 23.68
CA GLU A 106 -2.21 -14.07 22.71
C GLU A 106 -1.11 -14.64 21.81
N THR A 107 -1.12 -15.95 21.60
CA THR A 107 -0.18 -16.60 20.68
C THR A 107 -0.59 -16.31 19.25
N ILE A 108 0.25 -15.62 18.49
CA ILE A 108 0.03 -15.21 17.11
C ILE A 108 0.76 -16.11 16.09
N GLY A 109 1.59 -17.01 16.57
CA GLY A 109 2.31 -17.94 15.71
C GLY A 109 3.30 -18.82 16.48
N THR A 110 3.98 -19.68 15.75
CA THR A 110 5.05 -20.53 16.28
C THR A 110 6.22 -20.50 15.29
N ILE A 111 7.38 -20.17 15.78
CA ILE A 111 8.64 -20.25 15.01
C ILE A 111 9.26 -21.61 15.28
N TYR A 112 9.54 -22.37 14.24
CA TYR A 112 10.17 -23.67 14.32
C TYR A 112 11.64 -23.55 13.99
N ARG A 113 12.51 -23.96 14.93
CA ARG A 113 13.92 -24.15 14.69
C ARG A 113 14.12 -25.51 14.02
N ARG A 114 14.70 -25.52 12.82
CA ARG A 114 14.99 -26.74 12.09
C ARG A 114 16.49 -26.99 12.05
N GLN A 115 16.88 -28.25 12.12
CA GLN A 115 18.26 -28.69 12.00
C GLN A 115 18.34 -29.84 10.98
N TRP A 116 19.34 -29.80 10.11
CA TRP A 116 19.62 -30.91 9.21
C TRP A 116 20.21 -32.09 9.97
N ARG A 117 19.61 -33.26 9.86
CA ARG A 117 20.08 -34.51 10.51
C ARG A 117 20.13 -35.63 9.48
N GLY A 118 21.19 -35.64 8.66
CA GLY A 118 21.54 -36.73 7.73
C GLY A 118 20.54 -37.07 6.64
N LEU A 119 19.25 -37.24 6.96
CA LEU A 119 18.19 -37.63 6.03
C LEU A 119 17.17 -36.50 5.74
N GLY A 120 17.32 -35.35 6.38
CA GLY A 120 16.39 -34.24 6.16
C GLY A 120 16.38 -33.21 7.28
N TRP A 121 15.58 -32.15 7.05
CA TRP A 121 15.31 -31.11 8.02
C TRP A 121 14.35 -31.60 9.10
N GLN A 122 14.81 -31.61 10.33
CA GLN A 122 13.99 -31.96 11.50
C GLN A 122 13.75 -30.75 12.38
N ILE A 123 12.51 -30.63 12.92
CA ILE A 123 12.19 -29.62 13.92
C ILE A 123 12.82 -30.06 15.24
N VAL A 124 13.72 -29.24 15.76
CA VAL A 124 14.44 -29.50 17.01
C VAL A 124 13.94 -28.63 18.17
N ASP A 125 13.23 -27.55 17.87
CA ASP A 125 12.69 -26.63 18.86
C ASP A 125 11.55 -25.80 18.27
N SER A 126 10.70 -25.25 19.13
CA SER A 126 9.63 -24.32 18.74
C SER A 126 9.45 -23.24 19.79
N ILE A 127 9.32 -22.01 19.32
CA ILE A 127 9.09 -20.82 20.17
C ILE A 127 7.72 -20.24 19.80
N LYS A 128 6.83 -20.12 20.77
CA LYS A 128 5.56 -19.42 20.61
C LYS A 128 5.82 -17.92 20.52
N VAL A 129 5.34 -17.31 19.45
CA VAL A 129 5.35 -15.86 19.29
C VAL A 129 4.07 -15.30 19.91
N VAL A 130 4.21 -14.48 20.92
CA VAL A 130 3.08 -13.84 21.62
C VAL A 130 2.95 -12.38 21.26
N ASN A 131 1.72 -11.90 21.23
CA ASN A 131 1.44 -10.50 21.01
C ASN A 131 1.80 -9.67 22.26
N LEU A 132 2.69 -8.70 22.12
CA LEU A 132 3.19 -7.89 23.24
C LEU A 132 2.35 -6.64 23.53
N LYS A 133 1.30 -6.38 22.73
CA LYS A 133 0.35 -5.29 22.97
C LYS A 133 -1.00 -5.62 22.33
N THR A 134 -2.09 -5.11 22.89
CA THR A 134 -3.38 -5.16 22.20
C THR A 134 -3.31 -4.33 20.93
N SER A 135 -3.66 -4.92 19.80
CA SER A 135 -3.63 -4.28 18.49
C SER A 135 -4.81 -4.73 17.62
N GLN A 136 -5.15 -3.92 16.64
CA GLN A 136 -6.13 -4.25 15.62
C GLN A 136 -5.41 -4.53 14.29
N VAL A 137 -5.79 -5.63 13.63
CA VAL A 137 -5.25 -6.04 12.33
C VAL A 137 -6.42 -6.09 11.35
N PRO A 138 -6.33 -5.43 10.19
CA PRO A 138 -7.40 -5.50 9.18
C PRO A 138 -7.70 -6.94 8.77
N THR A 139 -8.97 -7.25 8.52
CA THR A 139 -9.40 -8.57 8.01
C THR A 139 -9.08 -8.76 6.51
N ILE A 140 -8.27 -7.90 5.94
CA ILE A 140 -7.85 -7.90 4.53
C ILE A 140 -6.35 -7.66 4.43
N ASN A 141 -5.68 -8.25 3.45
CA ASN A 141 -4.31 -7.89 3.11
C ASN A 141 -4.27 -6.43 2.62
N SER A 142 -3.47 -5.59 3.28
CA SER A 142 -3.48 -4.13 3.10
C SER A 142 -2.96 -3.65 1.75
N ALA A 143 -2.20 -4.46 1.01
CA ALA A 143 -1.70 -4.08 -0.30
C ALA A 143 -1.41 -5.30 -1.18
N CYS A 144 -1.54 -5.11 -2.49
CA CYS A 144 -1.04 -6.02 -3.52
C CYS A 144 -0.49 -5.23 -4.70
N TYR A 145 0.19 -5.93 -5.61
CA TYR A 145 0.60 -5.40 -6.91
C TYR A 145 -0.15 -6.15 -8.01
N ASN A 146 -0.40 -5.50 -9.14
CA ASN A 146 -0.98 -6.20 -10.28
C ASN A 146 -0.02 -7.27 -10.82
N SER A 147 -0.60 -8.32 -11.37
CA SER A 147 0.13 -9.34 -12.13
C SER A 147 0.44 -8.86 -13.55
N ALA A 148 1.24 -9.61 -14.30
CA ALA A 148 1.64 -9.26 -15.66
C ALA A 148 0.44 -9.18 -16.64
N ASP A 149 -0.66 -9.85 -16.34
CA ASP A 149 -1.91 -9.81 -17.11
C ASP A 149 -2.87 -8.68 -16.65
N GLY A 150 -2.45 -7.83 -15.72
CA GLY A 150 -3.26 -6.77 -15.12
C GLY A 150 -4.25 -7.23 -14.06
N SER A 151 -4.24 -8.51 -13.68
CA SER A 151 -5.07 -9.00 -12.59
C SER A 151 -4.56 -8.49 -11.24
N ILE A 152 -5.48 -8.24 -10.32
CA ILE A 152 -5.21 -7.89 -8.93
C ILE A 152 -5.98 -8.86 -8.03
N ASN A 153 -5.39 -9.21 -6.90
CA ASN A 153 -6.06 -10.03 -5.92
C ASN A 153 -5.66 -9.64 -4.49
N THR A 154 -6.57 -9.88 -3.58
CA THR A 154 -6.34 -9.76 -2.15
C THR A 154 -7.15 -10.84 -1.42
N VAL A 155 -6.81 -11.06 -0.18
CA VAL A 155 -7.49 -12.06 0.67
C VAL A 155 -8.18 -11.35 1.81
N ILE A 156 -9.45 -11.67 2.03
CA ILE A 156 -10.20 -11.33 3.24
C ILE A 156 -10.30 -12.55 4.14
N ALA A 157 -10.33 -12.30 5.44
CA ALA A 157 -10.39 -13.36 6.43
C ALA A 157 -11.23 -12.92 7.65
N PRO A 158 -12.55 -12.69 7.49
CA PRO A 158 -13.43 -12.41 8.61
C PRO A 158 -13.56 -13.60 9.54
N MET A 159 -13.86 -13.35 10.81
CA MET A 159 -14.10 -14.36 11.83
C MET A 159 -15.59 -14.63 12.00
N TRP A 160 -15.93 -15.80 12.55
CA TRP A 160 -17.30 -16.18 12.82
C TRP A 160 -18.08 -15.19 13.70
N ASN A 161 -17.43 -14.56 14.67
CA ASN A 161 -18.07 -13.56 15.53
C ASN A 161 -18.48 -12.27 14.82
N MET A 162 -18.12 -12.09 13.55
CA MET A 162 -18.54 -10.99 12.68
C MET A 162 -19.82 -11.35 11.87
N LYS A 163 -20.36 -12.54 12.07
CA LYS A 163 -21.60 -12.98 11.44
C LYS A 163 -22.76 -12.04 11.73
N GLY A 164 -23.47 -11.64 10.71
CA GLY A 164 -24.55 -10.66 10.77
C GLY A 164 -24.14 -9.25 10.38
N ASP A 165 -22.83 -8.95 10.32
CA ASP A 165 -22.32 -7.65 9.94
C ASP A 165 -22.25 -7.47 8.42
N THR A 166 -22.12 -6.21 8.02
CA THR A 166 -21.79 -5.86 6.63
C THR A 166 -20.40 -5.27 6.56
N MET A 167 -19.47 -6.03 6.00
CA MET A 167 -18.09 -5.62 5.79
C MET A 167 -17.96 -4.76 4.53
N THR A 168 -17.33 -3.61 4.65
CA THR A 168 -16.98 -2.75 3.50
C THR A 168 -15.51 -2.93 3.16
N ILE A 169 -15.24 -3.20 1.88
CA ILE A 169 -13.89 -3.30 1.32
C ILE A 169 -13.67 -2.11 0.41
N VAL A 170 -12.52 -1.48 0.52
CA VAL A 170 -12.10 -0.35 -0.31
C VAL A 170 -10.76 -0.68 -0.97
N ALA A 171 -10.71 -0.56 -2.29
CA ALA A 171 -9.48 -0.64 -3.08
C ALA A 171 -9.11 0.75 -3.60
N ARG A 172 -7.84 1.13 -3.50
CA ARG A 172 -7.31 2.43 -3.95
C ARG A 172 -6.10 2.25 -4.85
N CYS A 173 -6.08 2.96 -5.96
CA CYS A 173 -4.91 3.04 -6.83
C CYS A 173 -4.91 4.38 -7.59
N GLY A 174 -3.86 5.18 -7.46
CA GLY A 174 -3.65 6.40 -8.23
C GLY A 174 -4.83 7.38 -8.23
N GLY A 175 -5.55 7.51 -7.11
CA GLY A 175 -6.74 8.36 -6.98
C GLY A 175 -8.07 7.69 -7.36
N VAL A 176 -8.06 6.51 -7.97
CA VAL A 176 -9.26 5.71 -8.21
C VAL A 176 -9.62 4.91 -6.96
N VAL A 177 -10.90 4.92 -6.61
CA VAL A 177 -11.44 4.20 -5.46
C VAL A 177 -12.56 3.27 -5.92
N LYS A 178 -12.51 2.01 -5.49
CA LYS A 178 -13.60 1.04 -5.66
C LYS A 178 -14.02 0.53 -4.29
N VAL A 179 -15.31 0.33 -4.14
CA VAL A 179 -15.91 -0.11 -2.89
C VAL A 179 -16.81 -1.32 -3.16
N GLU A 180 -16.68 -2.34 -2.33
CA GLU A 180 -17.57 -3.50 -2.32
C GLU A 180 -18.10 -3.73 -0.91
N LYS A 181 -19.38 -4.10 -0.79
CA LYS A 181 -20.03 -4.46 0.47
C LYS A 181 -20.32 -5.95 0.48
N ILE A 182 -19.93 -6.59 1.57
CA ILE A 182 -20.07 -8.04 1.77
C ILE A 182 -20.87 -8.27 3.05
N ILE A 183 -22.00 -8.93 2.94
CA ILE A 183 -22.80 -9.40 4.06
C ILE A 183 -22.21 -10.70 4.58
N LEU A 184 -21.85 -10.75 5.85
CA LEU A 184 -21.31 -11.91 6.55
C LEU A 184 -22.45 -12.75 7.15
N LYS A 185 -22.73 -13.94 6.62
CA LYS A 185 -23.84 -14.82 7.05
C LYS A 185 -23.36 -16.09 7.72
#